data_71edac7a7cf1d0612372b1560d54e273
#
_entry.id   71edac7a7cf1d0612372b1560d54e273
#
_cell.length_a   1.000
_cell.length_b   1.000
_cell.length_c   1.000
_cell.angle_alpha   90.00
_cell.angle_beta   90.00
_cell.angle_gamma   90.00
#
_symmetry.space_group_name_H-M   'P 1'
#
loop_
_entity.id
_entity.type
_entity.pdbx_description
1 polymer ?
#
loop_
_entity_poly.entity_id
_entity_poly.type
_entity_poly.pdbx_seq_one_letter_code
_entity_poly.pdbx_strand_id
1 'polypeptide(L)'
;MNNNKAILTCALTGVLTNPKQHPVPVTPEQMAAQARQAFDAGASVMHVHIRAQQEGMGHMPSWDPDVAQEVVDAIRQACPGVVINLTTGVIGKDISGPLDCIRRVRPEIAACNAGSLNYLKLKEDGSWAWPPMVFDNPVAKVQQFLDVMQECGTHPEFECFDVGIVRSVTMYIRNGMLGPEMGRAEYNLVMGVASGMPCDARLLELLPEWMAPGAVWQATLIGRQEIWPVHQKTAD
;
A
#
# COMPACT_ATOMS: atom_id res chain seq x y z
N MET A 1 -24.04 0.12 -15.13
CA MET A 1 -23.53 0.69 -13.86
C MET A 1 -22.97 2.04 -14.19
N ASN A 2 -23.26 3.05 -13.39
CA ASN A 2 -22.85 4.43 -13.67
C ASN A 2 -21.33 4.53 -13.47
N ASN A 3 -20.57 4.59 -14.54
CA ASN A 3 -19.10 4.53 -14.57
C ASN A 3 -18.41 5.85 -14.14
N ASN A 4 -19.11 6.74 -13.46
CA ASN A 4 -18.60 8.06 -13.06
C ASN A 4 -18.20 8.15 -11.58
N LYS A 5 -17.88 7.04 -10.92
CA LYS A 5 -17.45 7.04 -9.53
C LYS A 5 -16.04 6.46 -9.42
N ALA A 6 -15.12 7.24 -8.88
CA ALA A 6 -13.81 6.76 -8.45
C ALA A 6 -13.88 6.25 -7.01
N ILE A 7 -13.09 5.21 -6.69
CA ILE A 7 -12.85 4.75 -5.32
C ILE A 7 -11.68 5.56 -4.77
N LEU A 8 -11.88 6.18 -3.60
CA LEU A 8 -10.84 6.93 -2.93
C LEU A 8 -10.25 6.10 -1.79
N THR A 9 -8.94 5.85 -1.87
CA THR A 9 -8.14 5.27 -0.79
C THR A 9 -7.39 6.36 -0.05
N CYS A 10 -7.53 6.43 1.26
CA CYS A 10 -6.76 7.34 2.10
C CYS A 10 -5.63 6.58 2.81
N ALA A 11 -4.38 6.96 2.54
CA ALA A 11 -3.22 6.49 3.30
C ALA A 11 -3.03 7.37 4.54
N LEU A 12 -3.36 6.85 5.73
CA LEU A 12 -3.47 7.65 6.96
C LEU A 12 -2.14 8.18 7.49
N THR A 13 -1.07 7.39 7.43
CA THR A 13 0.20 7.77 8.06
C THR A 13 1.46 7.44 7.27
N GLY A 14 1.47 6.39 6.42
CA GLY A 14 2.68 5.90 5.77
C GLY A 14 3.74 5.40 6.75
N VAL A 15 4.89 4.90 6.25
CA VAL A 15 5.92 4.26 7.08
C VAL A 15 7.02 5.23 7.54
N LEU A 16 7.39 6.22 6.74
CA LEU A 16 8.57 7.05 6.97
C LEU A 16 8.25 8.45 7.54
N THR A 17 6.99 8.83 7.61
CA THR A 17 6.59 10.15 8.10
C THR A 17 6.83 10.26 9.59
N ASN A 18 7.62 11.25 10.01
CA ASN A 18 7.92 11.49 11.42
C ASN A 18 6.83 12.36 12.07
N PRO A 19 6.10 11.86 13.08
CA PRO A 19 5.03 12.60 13.73
C PRO A 19 5.51 13.86 14.48
N LYS A 20 6.81 13.99 14.77
CA LYS A 20 7.40 15.23 15.31
C LYS A 20 7.56 16.34 14.25
N GLN A 21 7.57 15.98 12.98
CA GLN A 21 7.72 16.91 11.85
C GLN A 21 6.41 17.17 11.12
N HIS A 22 5.53 16.19 11.10
CA HIS A 22 4.26 16.23 10.39
C HIS A 22 3.15 15.62 11.27
N PRO A 23 1.96 16.23 11.32
CA PRO A 23 0.85 15.75 12.15
C PRO A 23 0.20 14.50 11.53
N VAL A 24 0.82 13.34 11.72
CA VAL A 24 0.27 12.04 11.30
C VAL A 24 -0.22 11.24 12.50
N PRO A 25 -1.27 10.43 12.35
CA PRO A 25 -1.82 9.64 13.45
C PRO A 25 -0.89 8.49 13.83
N VAL A 26 -0.83 8.18 15.12
CA VAL A 26 0.00 7.11 15.69
C VAL A 26 -0.84 6.14 16.52
N THR A 27 -1.67 6.66 17.43
CA THR A 27 -2.49 5.82 18.33
C THR A 27 -3.78 5.35 17.65
N PRO A 28 -4.41 4.27 18.14
CA PRO A 28 -5.71 3.82 17.63
C PRO A 28 -6.76 4.93 17.54
N GLU A 29 -6.84 5.79 18.57
CA GLU A 29 -7.79 6.92 18.60
C GLU A 29 -7.47 7.98 17.55
N GLN A 30 -6.18 8.29 17.37
CA GLN A 30 -5.75 9.23 16.34
C GLN A 30 -6.02 8.68 14.94
N MET A 31 -5.75 7.38 14.72
CA MET A 31 -6.05 6.69 13.46
C MET A 31 -7.55 6.72 13.16
N ALA A 32 -8.39 6.40 14.14
CA ALA A 32 -9.85 6.44 14.00
C ALA A 32 -10.37 7.86 13.69
N ALA A 33 -9.84 8.87 14.36
CA ALA A 33 -10.23 10.27 14.13
C ALA A 33 -9.86 10.76 12.72
N GLN A 34 -8.65 10.44 12.24
CA GLN A 34 -8.22 10.79 10.89
C GLN A 34 -8.97 9.98 9.82
N ALA A 35 -9.19 8.68 10.07
CA ALA A 35 -10.01 7.86 9.18
C ALA A 35 -11.44 8.41 9.07
N ARG A 36 -12.05 8.85 10.17
CA ARG A 36 -13.38 9.46 10.17
C ARG A 36 -13.43 10.71 9.29
N GLN A 37 -12.43 11.59 9.38
CA GLN A 37 -12.35 12.78 8.54
C GLN A 37 -12.24 12.42 7.05
N ALA A 38 -11.39 11.44 6.71
CA ALA A 38 -11.24 10.96 5.34
C ALA A 38 -12.53 10.29 4.81
N PHE A 39 -13.20 9.50 5.66
CA PHE A 39 -14.46 8.84 5.34
C PHE A 39 -15.58 9.85 5.07
N ASP A 40 -15.71 10.89 5.90
CA ASP A 40 -16.67 11.97 5.70
C ASP A 40 -16.39 12.79 4.44
N ALA A 41 -15.13 12.85 4.01
CA ALA A 41 -14.71 13.46 2.75
C ALA A 41 -14.89 12.56 1.52
N GLY A 42 -15.34 11.31 1.69
CA GLY A 42 -15.67 10.38 0.61
C GLY A 42 -14.70 9.23 0.39
N ALA A 43 -13.64 9.08 1.21
CA ALA A 43 -12.78 7.91 1.14
C ALA A 43 -13.55 6.66 1.63
N SER A 44 -13.46 5.57 0.87
CA SER A 44 -14.11 4.29 1.20
C SER A 44 -13.12 3.19 1.57
N VAL A 45 -11.83 3.41 1.32
CA VAL A 45 -10.73 2.51 1.68
C VAL A 45 -9.73 3.27 2.56
N MET A 46 -9.29 2.66 3.66
CA MET A 46 -8.23 3.19 4.51
C MET A 46 -7.00 2.31 4.41
N HIS A 47 -5.92 2.86 3.83
CA HIS A 47 -4.62 2.21 3.83
C HIS A 47 -3.88 2.51 5.13
N VAL A 48 -3.54 1.45 5.87
CA VAL A 48 -3.12 1.55 7.27
C VAL A 48 -1.70 1.03 7.46
N HIS A 49 -0.83 1.87 8.03
CA HIS A 49 0.46 1.47 8.57
C HIS A 49 0.39 1.52 10.11
N ILE A 50 0.81 0.44 10.76
CA ILE A 50 0.84 0.38 12.21
C ILE A 50 2.11 1.02 12.72
N ARG A 51 1.99 1.84 13.76
CA ARG A 51 3.08 2.57 14.40
C ARG A 51 3.34 2.04 15.80
N ALA A 52 4.61 2.11 16.24
CA ALA A 52 4.99 1.76 17.58
C ALA A 52 4.29 2.68 18.61
N GLN A 53 3.69 2.08 19.64
CA GLN A 53 2.89 2.79 20.65
C GLN A 53 3.71 3.28 21.84
N GLN A 54 4.96 2.83 21.98
CA GLN A 54 5.83 3.28 23.06
C GLN A 54 6.12 4.78 22.92
N GLU A 55 6.17 5.48 24.06
CA GLU A 55 6.42 6.92 24.09
C GLU A 55 7.68 7.30 23.31
N GLY A 56 7.56 8.28 22.43
CA GLY A 56 8.64 8.75 21.57
C GLY A 56 8.94 7.86 20.34
N MET A 57 8.36 6.67 20.23
CA MET A 57 8.66 5.71 19.17
C MET A 57 7.65 5.75 18.00
N GLY A 58 6.65 6.60 18.01
CA GLY A 58 5.61 6.68 16.97
C GLY A 58 6.12 6.96 15.54
N HIS A 59 7.41 7.27 15.36
CA HIS A 59 8.07 7.37 14.05
C HIS A 59 8.49 6.00 13.50
N MET A 60 8.48 4.95 14.32
CA MET A 60 8.85 3.59 13.92
C MET A 60 7.61 2.79 13.51
N PRO A 61 7.72 1.92 12.48
CA PRO A 61 6.68 0.95 12.19
C PRO A 61 6.55 -0.07 13.31
N SER A 62 5.36 -0.66 13.44
CA SER A 62 5.11 -1.81 14.31
C SER A 62 4.48 -2.94 13.53
N TRP A 63 4.83 -4.16 13.91
CA TRP A 63 4.24 -5.41 13.42
C TRP A 63 3.66 -6.21 14.59
N ASP A 64 3.17 -5.51 15.61
CA ASP A 64 2.45 -6.11 16.73
C ASP A 64 1.00 -6.40 16.28
N PRO A 65 0.58 -7.69 16.24
CA PRO A 65 -0.75 -8.05 15.76
C PRO A 65 -1.89 -7.54 16.63
N ASP A 66 -1.67 -7.37 17.94
CA ASP A 66 -2.69 -6.85 18.86
C ASP A 66 -2.88 -5.35 18.67
N VAL A 67 -1.80 -4.60 18.52
CA VAL A 67 -1.86 -3.16 18.14
C VAL A 67 -2.52 -2.99 16.77
N ALA A 68 -2.22 -3.87 15.80
CA ALA A 68 -2.87 -3.85 14.49
C ALA A 68 -4.39 -4.06 14.61
N GLN A 69 -4.82 -5.01 15.45
CA GLN A 69 -6.23 -5.26 15.70
C GLN A 69 -6.92 -4.06 16.38
N GLU A 70 -6.30 -3.49 17.40
CA GLU A 70 -6.84 -2.31 18.12
C GLU A 70 -7.05 -1.13 17.18
N VAL A 71 -6.05 -0.83 16.31
CA VAL A 71 -6.14 0.24 15.32
C VAL A 71 -7.29 -0.01 14.33
N VAL A 72 -7.38 -1.22 13.79
CA VAL A 72 -8.41 -1.55 12.79
C VAL A 72 -9.80 -1.54 13.41
N ASP A 73 -9.97 -2.06 14.63
CA ASP A 73 -11.26 -2.04 15.34
C ASP A 73 -11.71 -0.60 15.62
N ALA A 74 -10.79 0.27 16.04
CA ALA A 74 -11.08 1.69 16.24
C ALA A 74 -11.52 2.40 14.94
N ILE A 75 -10.85 2.10 13.82
CA ILE A 75 -11.22 2.64 12.51
C ILE A 75 -12.60 2.11 12.07
N ARG A 76 -12.86 0.81 12.18
CA ARG A 76 -14.14 0.19 11.80
C ARG A 76 -15.30 0.73 12.64
N GLN A 77 -15.08 0.96 13.93
CA GLN A 77 -16.06 1.57 14.81
C GLN A 77 -16.38 3.03 14.40
N ALA A 78 -15.35 3.81 14.07
CA ALA A 78 -15.52 5.20 13.63
C ALA A 78 -16.15 5.32 12.22
N CYS A 79 -15.87 4.37 11.33
CA CYS A 79 -16.20 4.39 9.91
C CYS A 79 -16.95 3.09 9.50
N PRO A 80 -18.24 2.92 9.84
CA PRO A 80 -18.97 1.70 9.52
C PRO A 80 -19.01 1.42 8.00
N GLY A 81 -18.59 0.21 7.60
CA GLY A 81 -18.56 -0.21 6.21
C GLY A 81 -17.30 0.22 5.43
N VAL A 82 -16.32 0.83 6.10
CA VAL A 82 -15.02 1.13 5.48
C VAL A 82 -14.26 -0.16 5.13
N VAL A 83 -13.56 -0.14 4.02
CA VAL A 83 -12.63 -1.21 3.61
C VAL A 83 -11.25 -0.92 4.19
N ILE A 84 -10.66 -1.92 4.84
CA ILE A 84 -9.29 -1.82 5.36
C ILE A 84 -8.31 -2.41 4.35
N ASN A 85 -7.29 -1.63 4.02
CA ASN A 85 -6.11 -2.06 3.27
C ASN A 85 -4.90 -2.01 4.20
N LEU A 86 -4.41 -3.17 4.64
CA LEU A 86 -3.29 -3.25 5.57
C LEU A 86 -1.96 -3.31 4.81
N THR A 87 -1.00 -2.47 5.18
CA THR A 87 0.37 -2.55 4.64
C THR A 87 1.04 -3.89 4.98
N THR A 88 1.95 -4.33 4.11
CA THR A 88 2.87 -5.45 4.39
C THR A 88 4.34 -5.09 4.14
N GLY A 89 4.61 -3.83 3.80
CA GLY A 89 5.93 -3.36 3.43
C GLY A 89 6.95 -3.43 4.57
N VAL A 90 7.84 -4.41 4.54
CA VAL A 90 8.91 -4.62 5.52
C VAL A 90 10.27 -4.71 4.84
N ILE A 91 11.26 -4.04 5.44
CA ILE A 91 12.66 -4.14 5.02
C ILE A 91 13.28 -5.37 5.68
N GLY A 92 13.99 -6.17 4.86
CA GLY A 92 14.66 -7.39 5.33
C GLY A 92 13.92 -8.67 4.99
N LYS A 93 14.44 -9.78 5.53
CA LYS A 93 13.99 -11.14 5.20
C LYS A 93 12.91 -11.66 6.13
N ASP A 94 12.83 -11.16 7.34
CA ASP A 94 11.82 -11.56 8.31
C ASP A 94 10.49 -10.88 7.98
N ILE A 95 9.51 -11.69 7.61
CA ILE A 95 8.16 -11.27 7.26
C ILE A 95 7.11 -11.82 8.23
N SER A 96 7.54 -12.46 9.31
CA SER A 96 6.62 -13.07 10.29
C SER A 96 5.64 -12.04 10.85
N GLY A 97 6.12 -10.87 11.25
CA GLY A 97 5.28 -9.81 11.80
C GLY A 97 4.13 -9.37 10.86
N PRO A 98 4.40 -8.95 9.60
CA PRO A 98 3.33 -8.64 8.65
C PRO A 98 2.34 -9.80 8.42
N LEU A 99 2.84 -11.03 8.30
CA LEU A 99 1.98 -12.22 8.13
C LEU A 99 1.08 -12.44 9.34
N ASP A 100 1.60 -12.28 10.54
CA ASP A 100 0.82 -12.43 11.79
C ASP A 100 -0.22 -11.30 11.93
N CYS A 101 0.10 -10.08 11.49
CA CYS A 101 -0.88 -8.99 11.40
C CYS A 101 -2.02 -9.33 10.44
N ILE A 102 -1.75 -9.88 9.24
CA ILE A 102 -2.80 -10.31 8.30
C ILE A 102 -3.68 -11.39 8.95
N ARG A 103 -3.09 -12.41 9.57
CA ARG A 103 -3.85 -13.50 10.22
C ARG A 103 -4.73 -12.99 11.37
N ARG A 104 -4.22 -12.03 12.13
CA ARG A 104 -4.91 -11.47 13.29
C ARG A 104 -6.06 -10.57 12.88
N VAL A 105 -5.82 -9.65 11.94
CA VAL A 105 -6.77 -8.60 11.55
C VAL A 105 -7.77 -9.09 10.50
N ARG A 106 -7.34 -9.98 9.59
CA ARG A 106 -8.11 -10.42 8.40
C ARG A 106 -8.71 -9.22 7.66
N PRO A 107 -7.88 -8.29 7.17
CA PRO A 107 -8.37 -7.14 6.45
C PRO A 107 -9.01 -7.54 5.12
N GLU A 108 -9.88 -6.71 4.57
CA GLU A 108 -10.49 -6.94 3.26
C GLU A 108 -9.43 -6.94 2.15
N ILE A 109 -8.43 -6.03 2.26
CA ILE A 109 -7.32 -5.87 1.32
C ILE A 109 -6.01 -5.83 2.12
N ALA A 110 -4.94 -6.38 1.56
CA ALA A 110 -3.59 -6.11 2.04
C ALA A 110 -2.66 -5.78 0.87
N ALA A 111 -1.80 -4.78 1.07
CA ALA A 111 -0.81 -4.39 0.08
C ALA A 111 0.24 -5.51 -0.07
N CYS A 112 0.48 -5.95 -1.30
CA CYS A 112 1.48 -6.95 -1.65
C CYS A 112 2.57 -6.30 -2.50
N ASN A 113 3.76 -6.08 -1.91
CA ASN A 113 4.90 -5.52 -2.64
C ASN A 113 5.36 -6.51 -3.71
N ALA A 114 5.00 -6.24 -4.98
CA ALA A 114 5.03 -7.24 -6.03
C ALA A 114 6.40 -7.46 -6.69
N GLY A 115 7.45 -6.79 -6.22
CA GLY A 115 8.81 -6.97 -6.74
C GLY A 115 9.84 -6.12 -6.02
N SER A 116 11.10 -6.43 -6.29
CA SER A 116 12.25 -5.72 -5.71
C SER A 116 12.65 -4.53 -6.58
N LEU A 117 13.13 -3.46 -5.93
CA LEU A 117 13.72 -2.32 -6.62
C LEU A 117 14.93 -1.77 -5.84
N ASN A 118 15.86 -1.12 -6.56
CA ASN A 118 16.86 -0.30 -5.92
C ASN A 118 16.18 0.92 -5.28
N TYR A 119 16.38 1.13 -3.98
CA TYR A 119 15.75 2.22 -3.23
C TYR A 119 16.75 3.37 -3.11
N LEU A 120 16.70 4.28 -4.09
CA LEU A 120 17.70 5.34 -4.27
C LEU A 120 17.05 6.71 -4.19
N LYS A 121 17.75 7.66 -3.54
CA LYS A 121 17.36 9.07 -3.55
C LYS A 121 18.60 9.95 -3.45
N LEU A 122 18.61 11.02 -4.24
CA LEU A 122 19.64 12.05 -4.18
C LEU A 122 19.17 13.24 -3.33
N LYS A 123 20.11 13.91 -2.67
CA LYS A 123 19.95 15.27 -2.15
C LYS A 123 20.14 16.28 -3.29
N GLU A 124 19.85 17.54 -3.02
CA GLU A 124 20.04 18.64 -3.99
C GLU A 124 21.48 18.78 -4.46
N ASP A 125 22.46 18.45 -3.61
CA ASP A 125 23.89 18.47 -3.91
C ASP A 125 24.39 17.27 -4.72
N GLY A 126 23.49 16.34 -5.12
CA GLY A 126 23.82 15.13 -5.86
C GLY A 126 24.35 13.98 -5.00
N SER A 127 24.54 14.16 -3.69
CA SER A 127 24.92 13.06 -2.80
C SER A 127 23.71 12.17 -2.45
N TRP A 128 23.96 10.93 -2.04
CA TRP A 128 22.92 10.02 -1.59
C TRP A 128 22.22 10.54 -0.33
N ALA A 129 20.90 10.56 -0.32
CA ALA A 129 20.10 10.91 0.86
C ALA A 129 20.21 9.89 1.99
N TRP A 130 20.48 8.62 1.61
CA TRP A 130 20.80 7.49 2.47
C TRP A 130 21.70 6.50 1.71
N PRO A 131 22.36 5.55 2.37
CA PRO A 131 23.11 4.52 1.67
C PRO A 131 22.22 3.75 0.68
N PRO A 132 22.64 3.57 -0.59
CA PRO A 132 21.91 2.78 -1.56
C PRO A 132 21.50 1.42 -1.00
N MET A 133 20.26 1.04 -1.16
CA MET A 133 19.71 -0.23 -0.65
C MET A 133 18.75 -0.84 -1.66
N VAL A 134 18.46 -2.11 -1.49
CA VAL A 134 17.41 -2.81 -2.23
C VAL A 134 16.18 -2.95 -1.33
N PHE A 135 15.04 -2.52 -1.81
CA PHE A 135 13.76 -2.94 -1.24
C PHE A 135 13.47 -4.34 -1.80
N ASP A 136 13.75 -5.34 -1.00
CA ASP A 136 13.87 -6.74 -1.42
C ASP A 136 12.54 -7.48 -1.30
N ASN A 137 11.91 -7.77 -2.43
CA ASN A 137 10.66 -8.52 -2.53
C ASN A 137 10.78 -9.58 -3.65
N PRO A 138 11.60 -10.64 -3.44
CA PRO A 138 11.74 -11.72 -4.39
C PRO A 138 10.45 -12.53 -4.50
N VAL A 139 10.30 -13.27 -5.60
CA VAL A 139 9.10 -14.07 -5.90
C VAL A 139 8.68 -14.99 -4.75
N ALA A 140 9.65 -15.63 -4.07
CA ALA A 140 9.36 -16.50 -2.93
C ALA A 140 8.74 -15.74 -1.74
N LYS A 141 9.11 -14.48 -1.52
CA LYS A 141 8.50 -13.62 -0.50
C LYS A 141 7.08 -13.21 -0.90
N VAL A 142 6.89 -12.84 -2.18
CA VAL A 142 5.56 -12.54 -2.73
C VAL A 142 4.63 -13.74 -2.57
N GLN A 143 5.10 -14.96 -2.89
CA GLN A 143 4.29 -16.18 -2.73
C GLN A 143 3.82 -16.39 -1.29
N GLN A 144 4.71 -16.22 -0.30
CA GLN A 144 4.35 -16.37 1.11
C GLN A 144 3.26 -15.37 1.55
N PHE A 145 3.30 -14.13 1.06
CA PHE A 145 2.22 -13.18 1.30
C PHE A 145 0.91 -13.62 0.66
N LEU A 146 0.95 -14.05 -0.59
CA LEU A 146 -0.25 -14.51 -1.30
C LEU A 146 -0.87 -15.74 -0.63
N ASP A 147 -0.05 -16.70 -0.18
CA ASP A 147 -0.52 -17.88 0.54
C ASP A 147 -1.30 -17.50 1.82
N VAL A 148 -0.77 -16.57 2.61
CA VAL A 148 -1.43 -16.11 3.84
C VAL A 148 -2.64 -15.23 3.55
N MET A 149 -2.59 -14.39 2.54
CA MET A 149 -3.77 -13.61 2.11
C MET A 149 -4.91 -14.54 1.68
N GLN A 150 -4.60 -15.58 0.91
CA GLN A 150 -5.56 -16.60 0.52
C GLN A 150 -6.12 -17.36 1.73
N GLU A 151 -5.26 -17.81 2.66
CA GLU A 151 -5.66 -18.44 3.93
C GLU A 151 -6.66 -17.59 4.71
N CYS A 152 -6.46 -16.26 4.71
CA CYS A 152 -7.27 -15.32 5.48
C CYS A 152 -8.50 -14.79 4.74
N GLY A 153 -8.65 -15.05 3.44
CA GLY A 153 -9.67 -14.43 2.59
C GLY A 153 -9.42 -12.93 2.36
N THR A 154 -8.17 -12.51 2.46
CA THR A 154 -7.72 -11.12 2.22
C THR A 154 -7.34 -10.94 0.77
N HIS A 155 -7.87 -9.90 0.12
CA HIS A 155 -7.56 -9.61 -1.28
C HIS A 155 -6.17 -8.96 -1.43
N PRO A 156 -5.28 -9.45 -2.32
CA PRO A 156 -3.98 -8.82 -2.55
C PRO A 156 -4.10 -7.59 -3.46
N GLU A 157 -3.61 -6.45 -3.00
CA GLU A 157 -3.34 -5.27 -3.82
C GLU A 157 -1.86 -5.29 -4.21
N PHE A 158 -1.55 -5.51 -5.48
CA PHE A 158 -0.17 -5.60 -5.95
C PHE A 158 0.46 -4.21 -6.10
N GLU A 159 1.32 -3.81 -5.18
CA GLU A 159 2.11 -2.58 -5.28
C GLU A 159 3.21 -2.72 -6.33
N CYS A 160 3.11 -1.92 -7.39
CA CYS A 160 4.00 -1.90 -8.54
C CYS A 160 4.78 -0.59 -8.58
N PHE A 161 6.08 -0.65 -8.30
CA PHE A 161 6.96 0.53 -8.23
C PHE A 161 7.63 0.87 -9.56
N ASP A 162 7.63 -0.05 -10.52
CA ASP A 162 8.13 0.14 -11.86
C ASP A 162 7.41 -0.75 -12.91
N VAL A 163 7.72 -0.53 -14.18
CA VAL A 163 7.15 -1.24 -15.33
C VAL A 163 7.44 -2.74 -15.29
N GLY A 164 8.63 -3.13 -14.85
CA GLY A 164 9.02 -4.54 -14.74
C GLY A 164 8.18 -5.28 -13.71
N ILE A 165 7.83 -4.61 -12.61
CA ILE A 165 6.97 -5.19 -11.55
C ILE A 165 5.54 -5.38 -12.09
N VAL A 166 4.96 -4.44 -12.84
CA VAL A 166 3.65 -4.62 -13.50
C VAL A 166 3.63 -5.89 -14.35
N ARG A 167 4.68 -6.11 -15.15
CA ARG A 167 4.83 -7.33 -15.96
C ARG A 167 5.01 -8.57 -15.11
N SER A 168 5.73 -8.48 -14.00
CA SER A 168 5.93 -9.60 -13.07
C SER A 168 4.61 -10.07 -12.46
N VAL A 169 3.73 -9.16 -12.04
CA VAL A 169 2.39 -9.52 -11.55
C VAL A 169 1.59 -10.30 -12.59
N THR A 170 1.62 -9.88 -13.86
CA THR A 170 0.98 -10.62 -14.95
C THR A 170 1.55 -12.05 -15.09
N MET A 171 2.87 -12.22 -14.85
CA MET A 171 3.51 -13.55 -14.85
C MET A 171 3.09 -14.38 -13.63
N TYR A 172 2.97 -13.78 -12.45
CA TYR A 172 2.48 -14.45 -11.24
C TYR A 172 1.07 -15.02 -11.44
N ILE A 173 0.17 -14.23 -12.02
CA ILE A 173 -1.20 -14.66 -12.33
C ILE A 173 -1.20 -15.82 -13.33
N ARG A 174 -0.43 -15.70 -14.42
CA ARG A 174 -0.31 -16.78 -15.41
C ARG A 174 0.34 -18.06 -14.87
N ASN A 175 1.19 -17.93 -13.87
CA ASN A 175 1.82 -19.07 -13.20
C ASN A 175 0.89 -19.71 -12.14
N GLY A 176 -0.25 -19.10 -11.83
CA GLY A 176 -1.21 -19.62 -10.86
C GLY A 176 -0.90 -19.24 -9.41
N MET A 177 -0.04 -18.23 -9.17
CA MET A 177 0.23 -17.72 -7.81
C MET A 177 -0.98 -17.00 -7.21
N LEU A 178 -1.90 -16.50 -8.02
CA LEU A 178 -3.19 -15.95 -7.59
C LEU A 178 -4.29 -16.97 -7.90
N GLY A 179 -4.87 -17.56 -6.86
CA GLY A 179 -5.98 -18.50 -7.01
C GLY A 179 -7.25 -17.82 -7.53
N PRO A 180 -8.12 -18.54 -8.24
CA PRO A 180 -9.35 -17.99 -8.81
C PRO A 180 -10.33 -17.44 -7.76
N GLU A 181 -10.28 -17.97 -6.54
CA GLU A 181 -11.04 -17.49 -5.38
C GLU A 181 -10.64 -16.09 -4.91
N MET A 182 -9.44 -15.63 -5.25
CA MET A 182 -8.96 -14.29 -4.94
C MET A 182 -9.54 -13.21 -5.87
N GLY A 183 -10.32 -13.62 -6.88
CA GLY A 183 -11.00 -12.69 -7.77
C GLY A 183 -10.08 -12.06 -8.83
N ARG A 184 -10.38 -10.82 -9.20
CA ARG A 184 -9.60 -10.09 -10.21
C ARG A 184 -8.33 -9.55 -9.59
N ALA A 185 -7.23 -9.56 -10.35
CA ALA A 185 -6.01 -8.93 -9.90
C ALA A 185 -6.20 -7.39 -9.76
N GLU A 186 -5.70 -6.85 -8.66
CA GLU A 186 -5.69 -5.43 -8.37
C GLU A 186 -4.26 -4.91 -8.37
N TYR A 187 -3.96 -3.97 -9.30
CA TYR A 187 -2.65 -3.34 -9.40
C TYR A 187 -2.69 -1.96 -8.76
N ASN A 188 -1.72 -1.67 -7.92
CA ASN A 188 -1.48 -0.33 -7.39
C ASN A 188 -0.22 0.24 -8.03
N LEU A 189 -0.37 1.23 -8.89
CA LEU A 189 0.75 1.93 -9.53
C LEU A 189 1.33 2.95 -8.55
N VAL A 190 2.37 2.56 -7.82
CA VAL A 190 3.03 3.41 -6.82
C VAL A 190 4.09 4.26 -7.49
N MET A 191 3.77 5.52 -7.71
CA MET A 191 4.60 6.48 -8.43
C MET A 191 5.23 7.51 -7.49
N GLY A 192 6.43 7.97 -7.81
CA GLY A 192 7.15 9.00 -7.04
C GLY A 192 7.92 8.46 -5.83
N VAL A 193 7.97 7.13 -5.64
CA VAL A 193 8.75 6.52 -4.58
C VAL A 193 10.21 6.35 -5.02
N ALA A 194 11.13 6.96 -4.30
CA ALA A 194 12.58 6.80 -4.50
C ALA A 194 12.96 6.74 -6.00
N SER A 195 13.60 5.66 -6.45
CA SER A 195 14.01 5.43 -7.84
C SER A 195 13.00 4.59 -8.65
N GLY A 196 11.78 4.45 -8.17
CA GLY A 196 10.68 3.83 -8.92
C GLY A 196 10.12 4.71 -10.02
N MET A 197 8.91 4.41 -10.49
CA MET A 197 8.24 5.22 -11.52
C MET A 197 8.06 6.67 -11.08
N PRO A 198 8.33 7.66 -11.95
CA PRO A 198 7.98 9.05 -11.67
C PRO A 198 6.47 9.26 -11.70
N CYS A 199 5.97 10.34 -11.06
CA CYS A 199 4.58 10.76 -11.17
C CYS A 199 4.34 11.36 -12.57
N ASP A 200 4.13 10.51 -13.58
CA ASP A 200 3.93 10.90 -14.97
C ASP A 200 2.63 10.30 -15.51
N ALA A 201 1.68 11.16 -15.87
CA ALA A 201 0.36 10.76 -16.36
C ALA A 201 0.40 9.88 -17.62
N ARG A 202 1.48 9.93 -18.42
CA ARG A 202 1.66 9.07 -19.59
C ARG A 202 1.76 7.60 -19.23
N LEU A 203 2.26 7.29 -18.03
CA LEU A 203 2.34 5.92 -17.54
C LEU A 203 0.95 5.34 -17.24
N LEU A 204 -0.02 6.16 -16.83
CA LEU A 204 -1.40 5.72 -16.60
C LEU A 204 -2.10 5.27 -17.89
N GLU A 205 -1.68 5.78 -19.03
CA GLU A 205 -2.18 5.35 -20.36
C GLU A 205 -1.52 4.06 -20.84
N LEU A 206 -0.23 3.88 -20.52
CA LEU A 206 0.59 2.80 -21.05
C LEU A 206 0.54 1.52 -20.20
N LEU A 207 0.63 1.65 -18.87
CA LEU A 207 0.77 0.50 -17.98
C LEU A 207 -0.43 -0.46 -18.00
N PRO A 208 -1.69 -0.01 -18.12
CA PRO A 208 -2.83 -0.92 -18.21
C PRO A 208 -2.76 -1.93 -19.36
N GLU A 209 -2.07 -1.60 -20.47
CA GLU A 209 -1.89 -2.52 -21.60
C GLU A 209 -1.11 -3.79 -21.24
N TRP A 210 -0.31 -3.75 -20.18
CA TRP A 210 0.52 -4.87 -19.72
C TRP A 210 -0.04 -5.62 -18.52
N MET A 211 -1.17 -5.17 -17.99
CA MET A 211 -1.87 -5.84 -16.88
C MET A 211 -2.58 -7.11 -17.37
N ALA A 212 -2.94 -7.96 -16.43
CA ALA A 212 -3.73 -9.14 -16.73
C ALA A 212 -5.12 -8.76 -17.25
N PRO A 213 -5.71 -9.53 -18.16
CA PRO A 213 -7.05 -9.28 -18.67
C PRO A 213 -8.09 -9.23 -17.51
N GLY A 214 -8.93 -8.20 -17.53
CA GLY A 214 -9.96 -7.99 -16.52
C GLY A 214 -9.46 -7.49 -15.16
N ALA A 215 -8.17 -7.17 -15.03
CA ALA A 215 -7.62 -6.54 -13.84
C ALA A 215 -8.29 -5.20 -13.54
N VAL A 216 -8.26 -4.81 -12.28
CA VAL A 216 -8.53 -3.44 -11.84
C VAL A 216 -7.23 -2.80 -11.40
N TRP A 217 -7.20 -1.46 -11.41
CA TRP A 217 -6.00 -0.75 -10.99
C TRP A 217 -6.32 0.57 -10.30
N GLN A 218 -5.39 1.01 -9.50
CA GLN A 218 -5.37 2.31 -8.85
C GLN A 218 -3.98 2.92 -8.94
N ALA A 219 -3.83 4.18 -8.56
CA ALA A 219 -2.54 4.84 -8.45
C ALA A 219 -2.34 5.45 -7.06
N THR A 220 -1.18 5.16 -6.48
CA THR A 220 -0.66 5.82 -5.27
C THR A 220 0.43 6.77 -5.69
N LEU A 221 0.23 8.07 -5.49
CA LEU A 221 1.14 9.11 -5.94
C LEU A 221 1.83 9.75 -4.74
N ILE A 222 3.17 9.68 -4.72
CA ILE A 222 4.01 10.23 -3.65
C ILE A 222 4.71 11.47 -4.19
N GLY A 223 4.36 12.63 -3.65
CA GLY A 223 4.86 13.92 -4.09
C GLY A 223 4.25 15.06 -3.30
N ARG A 224 4.24 16.23 -3.91
CA ARG A 224 3.63 17.45 -3.35
C ARG A 224 2.47 17.93 -4.24
N GLN A 225 2.55 19.16 -4.73
CA GLN A 225 1.48 19.73 -5.56
C GLN A 225 1.41 19.13 -6.97
N GLU A 226 2.51 18.67 -7.50
CA GLU A 226 2.65 18.08 -8.84
C GLU A 226 1.85 16.79 -9.04
N ILE A 227 1.44 16.12 -7.96
CA ILE A 227 0.69 14.86 -8.05
C ILE A 227 -0.79 15.05 -8.34
N TRP A 228 -1.39 16.19 -8.01
CA TRP A 228 -2.83 16.39 -8.11
C TRP A 228 -3.40 16.28 -9.53
N PRO A 229 -2.74 16.84 -10.58
CA PRO A 229 -3.19 16.62 -11.95
C PRO A 229 -3.16 15.16 -12.39
N VAL A 230 -2.21 14.37 -11.84
CA VAL A 230 -2.10 12.93 -12.13
C VAL A 230 -3.19 12.15 -11.40
N HIS A 231 -3.53 12.51 -10.16
CA HIS A 231 -4.69 11.97 -9.44
C HIS A 231 -6.00 12.22 -10.17
N GLN A 232 -6.21 13.44 -10.67
CA GLN A 232 -7.40 13.77 -11.44
C GLN A 232 -7.51 12.85 -12.66
N LYS A 233 -6.42 12.69 -13.41
CA LYS A 233 -6.39 11.81 -14.58
C LYS A 233 -6.60 10.32 -14.23
N THR A 234 -6.24 9.90 -13.02
CA THR A 234 -6.51 8.52 -12.56
C THR A 234 -8.01 8.30 -12.33
N ALA A 235 -8.72 9.36 -11.91
CA ALA A 235 -10.16 9.30 -11.63
C ALA A 235 -11.03 9.42 -12.89
N ASP A 236 -10.54 10.11 -13.93
CA ASP A 236 -11.20 10.31 -15.23
C ASP A 236 -11.15 9.03 -16.08
#